data_65bd6ae8e900ec5d49bb705636959cbf
#
_entry.id   65bd6ae8e900ec5d49bb705636959cbf
#
_cell.length_a   1.000
_cell.length_b   1.000
_cell.length_c   1.000
_cell.angle_alpha   90.00
_cell.angle_beta   90.00
_cell.angle_gamma   90.00
#
_symmetry.space_group_name_H-M   'P 1'
#
loop_
_entity.id
_entity.type
_entity.pdbx_description
1 polymer ?
#
loop_
_entity_poly.entity_id
_entity_poly.type
_entity_poly.pdbx_seq_one_letter_code
_entity_poly.pdbx_strand_id
1 'polypeptide(L)'
;MDKLCFSIDEERYDDRHGHVLSLVGWYMHPEKKKCIFQLLGDGYEVIDIPEIERYERPDVAQSLDVETEGFLPGFTVTIPEVLELRRKYDLLELLLLDGEEKTVIWEHTGDELDELVKDKLVEFHIDRVEVLYGLMLEIQGWTTDQRGEVEVTVH
;
A
#
# COMPACT_ATOMS: atom_id res chain seq x y z
N MET A 1 -5.82 5.42 27.66
CA MET A 1 -6.20 4.97 26.31
C MET A 1 -7.15 3.79 26.44
N ASP A 2 -8.37 3.96 25.96
CA ASP A 2 -9.35 2.91 26.13
C ASP A 2 -9.93 2.39 24.82
N LYS A 3 -9.31 2.71 23.71
CA LYS A 3 -9.71 2.11 22.44
C LYS A 3 -8.53 2.05 21.50
N LEU A 4 -8.69 1.28 20.45
CA LEU A 4 -7.65 1.07 19.45
C LEU A 4 -7.33 2.39 18.74
N CYS A 5 -6.05 2.70 18.66
CA CYS A 5 -5.56 3.87 17.91
C CYS A 5 -4.68 3.38 16.78
N PHE A 6 -4.70 4.08 15.67
CA PHE A 6 -3.89 3.67 14.53
C PHE A 6 -3.64 4.85 13.59
N SER A 7 -2.67 4.67 12.72
CA SER A 7 -2.38 5.65 11.67
C SER A 7 -1.66 4.95 10.54
N ILE A 8 -2.02 5.31 9.31
CA ILE A 8 -1.26 4.92 8.13
C ILE A 8 -0.41 6.13 7.78
N ASP A 9 0.89 5.99 7.97
CA ASP A 9 1.80 7.12 7.79
C ASP A 9 2.27 7.28 6.36
N GLU A 10 2.33 6.18 5.61
CA GLU A 10 2.93 6.24 4.29
C GLU A 10 2.38 5.13 3.41
N GLU A 11 2.16 5.47 2.14
CA GLU A 11 1.82 4.50 1.10
C GLU A 11 2.97 4.53 0.10
N ARG A 12 3.71 3.42 -0.01
CA ARG A 12 4.86 3.33 -0.92
C ARG A 12 4.52 2.41 -2.07
N TYR A 13 4.55 2.95 -3.27
CA TYR A 13 4.34 2.15 -4.46
C TYR A 13 5.70 1.87 -5.10
N ASP A 14 5.96 0.61 -5.43
CA ASP A 14 7.21 0.17 -6.02
C ASP A 14 6.89 -0.71 -7.21
N ASP A 15 7.36 -0.31 -8.39
CA ASP A 15 7.08 -1.07 -9.59
C ASP A 15 8.19 -2.06 -9.94
N ARG A 16 9.23 -2.16 -9.10
CA ARG A 16 10.38 -2.98 -9.45
C ARG A 16 10.11 -4.47 -9.39
N HIS A 17 9.25 -4.91 -8.52
CA HIS A 17 8.99 -6.34 -8.37
C HIS A 17 7.53 -6.65 -8.53
N GLY A 18 6.91 -6.10 -9.60
CA GLY A 18 5.54 -6.45 -9.92
C GLY A 18 4.49 -5.53 -9.30
N HIS A 19 4.83 -4.26 -9.11
CA HIS A 19 3.83 -3.29 -8.64
C HIS A 19 3.35 -3.62 -7.24
N VAL A 20 4.21 -3.34 -6.28
CA VAL A 20 3.97 -3.63 -4.88
C VAL A 20 3.58 -2.35 -4.16
N LEU A 21 2.57 -2.45 -3.32
CA LEU A 21 2.16 -1.33 -2.46
C LEU A 21 2.46 -1.71 -1.02
N SER A 22 3.24 -0.89 -0.34
CA SER A 22 3.56 -1.09 1.06
C SER A 22 2.86 -0.03 1.90
N LEU A 23 2.15 -0.46 2.91
CA LEU A 23 1.45 0.43 3.84
C LEU A 23 2.24 0.45 5.14
N VAL A 24 2.73 1.63 5.49
CA VAL A 24 3.55 1.80 6.68
C VAL A 24 2.75 2.59 7.70
N GLY A 25 2.67 2.06 8.91
CA GLY A 25 1.89 2.73 9.94
C GLY A 25 2.12 2.10 11.29
N TRP A 26 1.16 2.33 12.17
CA TRP A 26 1.22 1.78 13.51
C TRP A 26 -0.19 1.62 14.06
N TYR A 27 -0.34 0.73 15.06
CA TYR A 27 -1.56 0.68 15.85
C TYR A 27 -1.19 0.36 17.30
N MET A 28 -2.02 0.81 18.20
CA MET A 28 -1.85 0.53 19.62
C MET A 28 -3.17 0.02 20.17
N HIS A 29 -3.13 -1.18 20.71
CA HIS A 29 -4.28 -1.80 21.32
C HIS A 29 -4.33 -1.38 22.79
N PRO A 30 -5.52 -1.06 23.33
CA PRO A 30 -5.61 -0.64 24.74
C PRO A 30 -5.09 -1.68 25.72
N GLU A 31 -5.19 -2.95 25.37
CA GLU A 31 -4.68 -4.04 26.21
C GLU A 31 -3.43 -4.65 25.64
N LYS A 32 -2.82 -4.01 24.66
CA LYS A 32 -1.59 -4.46 24.00
C LYS A 32 -1.73 -5.85 23.40
N LYS A 33 -2.90 -6.13 22.88
CA LYS A 33 -3.16 -7.39 22.22
C LYS A 33 -2.79 -7.29 20.76
N LYS A 34 -2.31 -8.39 20.21
CA LYS A 34 -1.93 -8.47 18.81
C LYS A 34 -3.20 -8.70 17.99
N CYS A 35 -3.44 -7.80 17.04
CA CYS A 35 -4.57 -7.95 16.13
C CYS A 35 -4.10 -8.65 14.86
N ILE A 36 -5.07 -9.17 14.11
CA ILE A 36 -4.79 -9.84 12.85
C ILE A 36 -5.11 -8.88 11.71
N PHE A 37 -4.17 -8.76 10.77
CA PHE A 37 -4.40 -7.97 9.57
C PHE A 37 -5.20 -8.79 8.56
N GLN A 38 -6.16 -8.15 7.92
CA GLN A 38 -6.93 -8.81 6.87
C GLN A 38 -7.18 -7.83 5.74
N LEU A 39 -6.87 -8.25 4.52
CA LEU A 39 -7.10 -7.45 3.33
C LEU A 39 -8.34 -7.99 2.63
N LEU A 40 -9.29 -7.11 2.34
CA LEU A 40 -10.53 -7.51 1.67
C LEU A 40 -10.67 -6.81 0.33
N GLY A 41 -11.17 -7.54 -0.66
CA GLY A 41 -11.59 -6.98 -1.92
C GLY A 41 -13.11 -6.88 -1.94
N ASP A 42 -13.62 -5.71 -2.32
CA ASP A 42 -15.05 -5.44 -2.42
C ASP A 42 -15.81 -5.77 -1.14
N GLY A 43 -15.11 -5.71 -0.01
CA GLY A 43 -15.75 -5.86 1.28
C GLY A 43 -15.98 -7.29 1.74
N TYR A 44 -15.67 -8.29 0.92
CA TYR A 44 -15.96 -9.67 1.33
C TYR A 44 -14.90 -10.71 0.94
N GLU A 45 -14.11 -10.46 -0.07
CA GLU A 45 -13.15 -11.49 -0.49
C GLU A 45 -11.81 -11.30 0.19
N VAL A 46 -11.35 -12.33 0.92
CA VAL A 46 -10.10 -12.25 1.66
C VAL A 46 -8.95 -12.41 0.69
N ILE A 47 -8.02 -11.46 0.74
CA ILE A 47 -6.85 -11.44 -0.12
C ILE A 47 -5.64 -11.73 0.76
N ASP A 48 -4.78 -12.62 0.28
CA ASP A 48 -3.63 -13.06 1.03
C ASP A 48 -2.61 -11.93 1.18
N ILE A 49 -2.05 -11.78 2.39
CA ILE A 49 -0.98 -10.82 2.64
C ILE A 49 0.26 -11.63 2.93
N PRO A 50 1.20 -11.70 1.99
CA PRO A 50 2.35 -12.58 2.17
C PRO A 50 3.39 -12.07 3.15
N GLU A 51 3.42 -10.76 3.40
CA GLU A 51 4.49 -10.21 4.21
C GLU A 51 3.98 -9.08 5.08
N ILE A 52 4.19 -9.21 6.40
CA ILE A 52 3.87 -8.19 7.37
C ILE A 52 5.06 -8.08 8.31
N GLU A 53 5.62 -6.86 8.41
CA GLU A 53 6.68 -6.60 9.37
C GLU A 53 6.15 -5.85 10.55
N ARG A 54 6.65 -6.15 11.74
CA ARG A 54 6.28 -5.44 12.96
C ARG A 54 7.54 -4.92 13.61
N TYR A 55 7.46 -3.75 14.21
CA TYR A 55 8.63 -3.14 14.84
C TYR A 55 8.22 -2.13 15.88
N GLU A 56 9.21 -1.71 16.66
CA GLU A 56 8.95 -0.74 17.72
C GLU A 56 8.77 0.65 17.15
N ARG A 57 7.94 1.41 17.81
CA ARG A 57 7.73 2.81 17.48
C ARG A 57 7.76 3.61 18.79
N PRO A 58 8.97 3.93 19.28
CA PRO A 58 9.08 4.69 20.55
C PRO A 58 8.39 6.05 20.45
N ASP A 59 8.38 6.65 19.27
CA ASP A 59 7.72 7.93 19.08
C ASP A 59 6.22 7.83 19.36
N VAL A 60 5.61 6.73 18.92
CA VAL A 60 4.17 6.49 19.14
C VAL A 60 3.91 6.27 20.64
N ALA A 61 4.71 5.43 21.25
CA ALA A 61 4.53 5.14 22.67
C ALA A 61 4.64 6.42 23.50
N GLN A 62 5.60 7.27 23.17
CA GLN A 62 5.78 8.52 23.87
C GLN A 62 4.61 9.46 23.61
N SER A 63 4.16 9.54 22.39
CA SER A 63 3.05 10.42 22.01
C SER A 63 1.77 10.04 22.73
N LEU A 64 1.53 8.74 22.90
CA LEU A 64 0.33 8.25 23.57
C LEU A 64 0.52 8.12 25.07
N ASP A 65 1.74 8.32 25.55
CA ASP A 65 2.06 8.22 26.98
C ASP A 65 1.69 6.84 27.52
N VAL A 66 2.14 5.80 26.81
CA VAL A 66 1.90 4.42 27.22
C VAL A 66 3.19 3.65 27.15
N GLU A 67 3.24 2.54 27.89
CA GLU A 67 4.34 1.60 27.79
C GLU A 67 3.91 0.47 26.88
N THR A 68 4.82 -0.02 26.08
CA THR A 68 4.48 -1.05 25.09
C THR A 68 4.56 -2.46 25.64
N GLU A 69 5.43 -2.68 26.65
CA GLU A 69 5.54 -3.99 27.30
C GLU A 69 5.76 -5.12 26.30
N GLY A 70 6.60 -4.85 25.30
CA GLY A 70 6.87 -5.87 24.28
C GLY A 70 5.95 -5.86 23.10
N PHE A 71 4.90 -5.05 23.15
CA PHE A 71 4.03 -4.87 22.01
C PHE A 71 4.74 -4.02 20.94
N LEU A 72 4.63 -4.42 19.68
CA LEU A 72 5.28 -3.73 18.57
C LEU A 72 4.24 -2.94 17.79
N PRO A 73 4.16 -1.63 17.99
CA PRO A 73 3.10 -0.85 17.32
C PRO A 73 3.31 -0.71 15.82
N GLY A 74 4.55 -0.58 15.37
CA GLY A 74 4.81 -0.31 13.96
C GLY A 74 4.56 -1.50 13.08
N PHE A 75 4.16 -1.22 11.84
CA PHE A 75 3.96 -2.29 10.88
C PHE A 75 4.23 -1.81 9.46
N THR A 76 4.60 -2.75 8.61
CA THR A 76 4.64 -2.56 7.18
C THR A 76 3.92 -3.74 6.58
N VAL A 77 2.82 -3.47 5.88
CA VAL A 77 2.04 -4.48 5.19
C VAL A 77 2.35 -4.37 3.70
N THR A 78 2.78 -5.48 3.10
CA THR A 78 3.16 -5.51 1.70
C THR A 78 2.05 -6.16 0.89
N ILE A 79 1.51 -5.41 -0.07
CA ILE A 79 0.45 -5.89 -0.95
C ILE A 79 1.05 -6.07 -2.34
N PRO A 80 1.28 -7.32 -2.77
CA PRO A 80 1.90 -7.55 -4.08
C PRO A 80 0.86 -7.45 -5.18
N GLU A 81 1.35 -7.17 -6.39
CA GLU A 81 0.51 -7.17 -7.59
C GLU A 81 -0.73 -6.31 -7.43
N VAL A 82 -0.53 -5.11 -6.93
CA VAL A 82 -1.66 -4.23 -6.62
C VAL A 82 -2.44 -3.86 -7.89
N LEU A 83 -1.79 -3.84 -9.05
CA LEU A 83 -2.50 -3.55 -10.30
C LEU A 83 -3.46 -4.66 -10.68
N GLU A 84 -3.10 -5.91 -10.41
CA GLU A 84 -4.01 -7.01 -10.62
C GLU A 84 -5.21 -6.91 -9.71
N LEU A 85 -4.96 -6.57 -8.46
CA LEU A 85 -6.04 -6.40 -7.50
C LEU A 85 -6.96 -5.26 -7.91
N ARG A 86 -6.38 -4.18 -8.46
CA ARG A 86 -7.16 -3.05 -8.92
C ARG A 86 -8.11 -3.46 -10.06
N ARG A 87 -7.65 -4.35 -10.94
CA ARG A 87 -8.51 -4.81 -12.02
C ARG A 87 -9.62 -5.71 -11.53
N LYS A 88 -9.37 -6.43 -10.45
CA LYS A 88 -10.30 -7.43 -9.96
C LYS A 88 -11.32 -6.87 -8.99
N TYR A 89 -10.97 -5.84 -8.24
CA TYR A 89 -11.83 -5.30 -7.19
C TYR A 89 -12.00 -3.80 -7.35
N ASP A 90 -13.18 -3.31 -6.98
CA ASP A 90 -13.45 -1.88 -6.99
C ASP A 90 -13.04 -1.21 -5.70
N LEU A 91 -12.86 -1.98 -4.64
CA LEU A 91 -12.50 -1.46 -3.32
C LEU A 91 -11.56 -2.42 -2.64
N LEU A 92 -10.47 -1.87 -2.08
CA LEU A 92 -9.57 -2.64 -1.23
C LEU A 92 -9.61 -2.04 0.17
N GLU A 93 -9.70 -2.90 1.17
CA GLU A 93 -9.73 -2.48 2.57
C GLU A 93 -8.75 -3.30 3.38
N LEU A 94 -8.01 -2.63 4.27
CA LEU A 94 -7.15 -3.32 5.22
C LEU A 94 -7.77 -3.17 6.60
N LEU A 95 -7.98 -4.28 7.27
CA LEU A 95 -8.65 -4.32 8.56
C LEU A 95 -7.73 -4.86 9.64
N LEU A 96 -7.99 -4.43 10.86
CA LEU A 96 -7.43 -5.07 12.04
C LEU A 96 -8.56 -5.83 12.71
N LEU A 97 -8.31 -7.10 13.00
CA LEU A 97 -9.30 -7.96 13.64
C LEU A 97 -8.88 -8.22 15.08
N ASP A 98 -9.79 -7.94 16.01
CA ASP A 98 -9.59 -8.20 17.42
C ASP A 98 -10.77 -9.04 17.89
N GLY A 99 -10.60 -10.35 17.83
CA GLY A 99 -11.72 -11.24 18.06
C GLY A 99 -12.76 -11.06 16.98
N GLU A 100 -13.95 -10.64 17.40
CA GLU A 100 -15.01 -10.39 16.42
C GLU A 100 -15.10 -8.93 16.00
N GLU A 101 -14.31 -8.08 16.62
CA GLU A 101 -14.29 -6.67 16.26
C GLU A 101 -13.40 -6.44 15.06
N LYS A 102 -13.86 -5.60 14.14
CA LYS A 102 -13.13 -5.28 12.93
C LYS A 102 -13.00 -3.77 12.80
N THR A 103 -11.80 -3.32 12.51
CA THR A 103 -11.51 -1.91 12.32
C THR A 103 -10.86 -1.73 10.96
N VAL A 104 -11.48 -0.92 10.11
CA VAL A 104 -10.88 -0.59 8.82
C VAL A 104 -9.83 0.48 9.06
N ILE A 105 -8.57 0.17 8.76
CA ILE A 105 -7.49 1.12 8.99
C ILE A 105 -6.98 1.75 7.70
N TRP A 106 -7.39 1.22 6.55
CA TRP A 106 -6.99 1.74 5.26
C TRP A 106 -7.98 1.25 4.22
N GLU A 107 -8.35 2.13 3.29
CA GLU A 107 -9.18 1.70 2.18
C GLU A 107 -8.97 2.63 1.00
N HIS A 108 -9.05 2.06 -0.20
CA HIS A 108 -8.97 2.84 -1.44
C HIS A 108 -9.90 2.23 -2.46
N THR A 109 -10.61 3.12 -3.17
CA THR A 109 -11.37 2.70 -4.33
C THR A 109 -10.42 2.48 -5.50
N GLY A 110 -10.93 1.89 -6.56
CA GLY A 110 -10.12 1.70 -7.75
C GLY A 110 -9.57 3.00 -8.31
N ASP A 111 -10.39 4.05 -8.29
CA ASP A 111 -9.95 5.34 -8.79
C ASP A 111 -8.82 5.92 -7.95
N GLU A 112 -8.89 5.75 -6.64
CA GLU A 112 -7.83 6.24 -5.76
C GLU A 112 -6.54 5.48 -5.98
N LEU A 113 -6.63 4.18 -6.22
CA LEU A 113 -5.44 3.38 -6.52
C LEU A 113 -4.85 3.79 -7.86
N ASP A 114 -5.70 4.07 -8.83
CA ASP A 114 -5.22 4.52 -10.14
C ASP A 114 -4.44 5.82 -10.02
N GLU A 115 -4.89 6.74 -9.20
CA GLU A 115 -4.18 7.99 -9.02
C GLU A 115 -2.81 7.77 -8.37
N LEU A 116 -2.78 6.90 -7.38
CA LEU A 116 -1.53 6.60 -6.70
C LEU A 116 -0.50 6.00 -7.65
N VAL A 117 -0.92 5.05 -8.46
CA VAL A 117 -0.04 4.37 -9.38
C VAL A 117 0.32 5.26 -10.56
N LYS A 118 -0.63 6.07 -11.00
CA LYS A 118 -0.44 6.90 -12.17
C LYS A 118 0.69 7.91 -11.99
N ASP A 119 0.78 8.51 -10.81
CA ASP A 119 1.84 9.48 -10.57
C ASP A 119 3.21 8.86 -10.76
N LYS A 120 3.40 7.65 -10.25
CA LYS A 120 4.68 6.98 -10.38
C LYS A 120 4.97 6.59 -11.83
N LEU A 121 3.96 6.12 -12.52
CA LEU A 121 4.15 5.71 -13.90
C LEU A 121 4.45 6.90 -14.81
N VAL A 122 3.82 8.02 -14.55
CA VAL A 122 4.07 9.21 -15.35
C VAL A 122 5.52 9.67 -15.19
N GLU A 123 6.01 9.68 -13.97
CA GLU A 123 7.41 10.03 -13.74
C GLU A 123 8.34 9.10 -14.50
N PHE A 124 8.07 7.82 -14.41
CA PHE A 124 8.91 6.83 -15.06
C PHE A 124 8.89 7.02 -16.58
N HIS A 125 7.74 7.28 -17.14
CA HIS A 125 7.62 7.49 -18.57
C HIS A 125 8.37 8.70 -19.05
N ILE A 126 8.32 9.80 -18.30
CA ILE A 126 9.04 11.00 -18.68
C ILE A 126 10.53 10.73 -18.75
N ASP A 127 11.07 10.06 -17.75
CA ASP A 127 12.48 9.73 -17.77
C ASP A 127 12.83 8.85 -18.95
N ARG A 128 11.99 7.89 -19.24
CA ARG A 128 12.24 6.97 -20.34
C ARG A 128 12.20 7.67 -21.69
N VAL A 129 11.27 8.59 -21.85
CA VAL A 129 11.17 9.33 -23.10
C VAL A 129 12.41 10.16 -23.31
N GLU A 130 12.92 10.79 -22.26
CA GLU A 130 14.15 11.55 -22.39
C GLU A 130 15.31 10.69 -22.88
N VAL A 131 15.42 9.50 -22.33
CA VAL A 131 16.48 8.60 -22.74
C VAL A 131 16.34 8.18 -24.18
N LEU A 132 15.12 7.89 -24.59
CA LEU A 132 14.90 7.36 -25.93
C LEU A 132 14.84 8.43 -27.00
N TYR A 133 14.62 9.63 -26.62
CA TYR A 133 14.39 10.69 -27.58
C TYR A 133 15.51 10.84 -28.58
N GLY A 134 16.67 10.54 -28.21
CA GLY A 134 17.78 10.62 -29.13
C GLY A 134 17.59 9.75 -30.32
N LEU A 135 16.72 8.83 -30.28
CA LEU A 135 16.45 7.99 -31.35
C LEU A 135 15.20 8.20 -31.91
N MET A 136 14.40 8.48 -31.67
CA MET A 136 13.22 8.53 -32.02
C MET A 136 12.38 8.02 -31.79
N LEU A 137 12.16 7.59 -31.02
CA LEU A 137 11.43 7.06 -30.62
C LEU A 137 10.89 6.37 -30.30
N GLU A 138 10.72 5.97 -29.94
CA GLU A 138 10.20 5.22 -29.69
C GLU A 138 10.13 4.77 -28.79
N ILE A 139 9.85 4.91 -28.14
CA ILE A 139 9.71 4.46 -27.26
C ILE A 139 9.11 3.71 -27.12
N GLN A 140 8.95 3.48 -26.92
CA GLN A 140 8.42 2.76 -26.74
C GLN A 140 8.14 2.36 -25.93
N GLY A 141 7.80 2.45 -25.35
CA GLY A 141 7.39 2.16 -24.56
C GLY A 141 7.34 1.75 -23.71
N TRP A 142 7.14 1.85 -23.14
CA TRP A 142 7.08 1.33 -22.31
C TRP A 142 6.50 1.46 -21.52
N THR A 143 6.12 1.67 -21.09
CA THR A 143 5.57 1.60 -20.55
C THR A 143 5.10 1.46 -20.07
N THR A 144 4.83 1.68 -19.61
CA THR A 144 4.28 1.37 -19.11
C THR A 144 3.61 0.97 -19.13
N ASP A 145 3.40 0.86 -19.20
CA ASP A 145 2.68 0.42 -19.17
C ASP A 145 2.20 -0.48 -19.11
N GLN A 146 2.26 -0.31 -18.51
CA GLN A 146 1.74 -1.33 -18.13
C GLN A 146 0.45 -1.24 -18.04
N ARG A 147 0.02 -0.48 -17.78
CA ARG A 147 -1.24 -0.35 -17.91
C ARG A 147 -1.44 -0.33 -19.24
N GLY A 148 -0.71 -0.62 -19.64
CA GLY A 148 -0.74 -0.60 -20.61
C GLY A 148 -0.36 0.02 -21.55
N GLU A 149 -0.29 0.62 -21.82
CA GLU A 149 0.07 1.13 -22.61
C GLU A 149 0.59 2.03 -22.80
N VAL A 150 0.99 2.40 -22.81
CA VAL A 150 1.48 3.29 -22.90
C VAL A 150 2.18 3.52 -23.84
N GLU A 151 2.31 3.90 -24.42
CA GLU A 151 3.00 4.02 -25.18
C GLU A 151 3.60 4.91 -25.44
N VAL A 152 4.18 5.15 -25.63
CA VAL A 152 4.84 5.96 -25.75
C VAL A 152 5.14 6.23 -26.86
N THR A 153 5.12 6.59 -27.23
CA THR A 153 5.44 6.71 -28.03
C THR A 153 6.04 7.59 -28.49
N VAL A 154 6.60 7.94 -28.82
CA VAL A 154 7.17 8.68 -29.14
C VAL A 154 7.43 8.92 -30.12
N HIS A 155 7.55 9.24 -30.57
CA HIS A 155 7.90 9.40 -31.24
C HIS A 155 8.18 9.95 -31.57
#